data_cbf326c27ab3266c4d568222a0104078
#
_entry.id   cbf326c27ab3266c4d568222a0104078
#
_cell.length_a   1.000
_cell.length_b   1.000
_cell.length_c   1.000
_cell.angle_alpha   90.00
_cell.angle_beta   90.00
_cell.angle_gamma   90.00
#
_symmetry.space_group_name_H-M   'P 1'
#
loop_
_entity.id
_entity.type
_entity.pdbx_description
1 polymer ?
#
loop_
_entity_poly.entity_id
_entity_poly.type
_entity_poly.pdbx_seq_one_letter_code
_entity_poly.pdbx_strand_id
1 'polypeptide(L)'
;MKISKEFQNGFLIFLGIAIYFLLMNLLGLSDVFYLRLFNTLFVLYGVNRSIMMNIHDGEVFLVNNAKSAMKTSLIGVFLSIIGLIVFSYLQGGDQYVQSLSKTFLFGGNPSVMTYSICLLFEGIASTVVVTMLLLLYWNNRLVTD
;
A
#
# COMPACT_ATOMS: atom_id res chain seq x y z
N MET A 1 4.25 25.12 5.48
CA MET A 1 5.07 23.94 5.11
C MET A 1 4.38 23.24 3.92
N LYS A 2 4.99 23.21 2.74
CA LYS A 2 4.42 22.47 1.60
C LYS A 2 4.64 20.97 1.84
N ILE A 3 3.57 20.22 2.03
CA ILE A 3 3.61 18.77 2.12
C ILE A 3 4.07 18.21 0.77
N SER A 4 5.01 17.26 0.76
CA SER A 4 5.51 16.69 -0.49
C SER A 4 4.39 15.94 -1.24
N LYS A 5 4.49 15.89 -2.57
CA LYS A 5 3.52 15.18 -3.42
C LYS A 5 3.45 13.69 -3.05
N GLU A 6 4.62 13.11 -2.77
CA GLU A 6 4.75 11.72 -2.37
C GLU A 6 3.98 11.43 -1.07
N PHE A 7 4.08 12.33 -0.10
CA PHE A 7 3.35 12.16 1.16
C PHE A 7 1.83 12.32 0.94
N GLN A 8 1.39 13.31 0.17
CA GLN A 8 -0.04 13.48 -0.14
C GLN A 8 -0.63 12.24 -0.81
N ASN A 9 0.06 11.72 -1.82
CA ASN A 9 -0.40 10.54 -2.56
C ASN A 9 -0.25 9.25 -1.73
N GLY A 10 0.79 9.13 -0.90
CA GLY A 10 0.95 8.03 0.05
C GLY A 10 -0.14 8.03 1.12
N PHE A 11 -0.51 9.20 1.64
CA PHE A 11 -1.63 9.33 2.58
C PHE A 11 -2.97 8.97 1.92
N LEU A 12 -3.15 9.31 0.64
CA LEU A 12 -4.34 8.92 -0.12
C LEU A 12 -4.42 7.39 -0.32
N ILE A 13 -3.29 6.72 -0.56
CA ILE A 13 -3.21 5.26 -0.58
C ILE A 13 -3.67 4.69 0.77
N PHE A 14 -3.11 5.20 1.87
CA PHE A 14 -3.50 4.79 3.23
C PHE A 14 -5.00 4.95 3.48
N LEU A 15 -5.58 6.10 3.14
CA LEU A 15 -7.03 6.33 3.32
C LEU A 15 -7.87 5.32 2.51
N GLY A 16 -7.49 5.07 1.26
CA GLY A 16 -8.18 4.09 0.41
C GLY A 16 -8.15 2.69 1.02
N ILE A 17 -6.98 2.23 1.44
CA ILE A 17 -6.79 0.91 2.09
C ILE A 17 -7.56 0.85 3.41
N ALA A 18 -7.50 1.90 4.24
CA ALA A 18 -8.18 1.93 5.53
C ALA A 18 -9.70 1.87 5.38
N ILE A 19 -10.27 2.67 4.49
CA ILE A 19 -11.72 2.66 4.22
C ILE A 19 -12.15 1.30 3.68
N TYR A 20 -11.41 0.75 2.72
CA TYR A 20 -11.69 -0.56 2.15
C TYR A 20 -11.62 -1.66 3.21
N PHE A 21 -10.59 -1.66 4.05
CA PHE A 21 -10.44 -2.61 5.14
C PHE A 21 -11.60 -2.53 6.15
N LEU A 22 -12.01 -1.32 6.54
CA LEU A 22 -13.15 -1.13 7.45
C LEU A 22 -14.45 -1.64 6.83
N LEU A 23 -14.69 -1.41 5.54
CA LEU A 23 -15.84 -1.96 4.82
C LEU A 23 -15.83 -3.49 4.82
N MET A 24 -14.67 -4.10 4.52
CA MET A 24 -14.54 -5.57 4.55
C MET A 24 -14.75 -6.13 5.96
N ASN A 25 -14.27 -5.43 6.98
CA ASN A 25 -14.48 -5.82 8.37
C ASN A 25 -15.96 -5.76 8.78
N LEU A 26 -16.68 -4.72 8.37
CA LEU A 26 -18.13 -4.58 8.62
C LEU A 26 -18.94 -5.66 7.91
N LEU A 27 -18.51 -6.09 6.73
CA LEU A 27 -19.16 -7.15 5.95
C LEU A 27 -18.78 -8.56 6.42
N GLY A 28 -17.86 -8.70 7.37
CA GLY A 28 -17.35 -9.99 7.84
C GLY A 28 -16.47 -10.73 6.80
N LEU A 29 -15.89 -10.00 5.86
CA LEU A 29 -15.07 -10.51 4.75
C LEU A 29 -13.58 -10.20 4.90
N SER A 30 -13.16 -9.72 6.05
CA SER A 30 -11.79 -9.26 6.30
C SER A 30 -10.75 -10.40 6.33
N ASP A 31 -11.18 -11.65 6.49
CA ASP A 31 -10.34 -12.85 6.45
C ASP A 31 -10.14 -13.42 5.04
N VAL A 32 -10.85 -12.90 4.03
CA VAL A 32 -10.76 -13.40 2.65
C VAL A 32 -9.52 -12.84 1.96
N PHE A 33 -8.54 -13.73 1.71
CA PHE A 33 -7.26 -13.37 1.11
C PHE A 33 -7.38 -12.63 -0.23
N TYR A 34 -8.23 -13.12 -1.14
CA TYR A 34 -8.37 -12.53 -2.47
C TYR A 34 -8.84 -11.06 -2.43
N LEU A 35 -9.68 -10.71 -1.45
CA LEU A 35 -10.16 -9.34 -1.31
C LEU A 35 -9.05 -8.38 -0.89
N ARG A 36 -8.02 -8.87 -0.18
CA ARG A 36 -6.85 -8.05 0.18
C ARG A 36 -6.02 -7.63 -1.03
N LEU A 37 -6.03 -8.42 -2.10
CA LEU A 37 -5.33 -8.07 -3.34
C LEU A 37 -5.85 -6.76 -3.94
N PHE A 38 -7.11 -6.40 -3.69
CA PHE A 38 -7.68 -5.11 -4.10
C PHE A 38 -6.97 -3.91 -3.47
N ASN A 39 -6.26 -4.08 -2.37
CA ASN A 39 -5.44 -3.02 -1.78
C ASN A 39 -4.37 -2.53 -2.77
N THR A 40 -3.88 -3.39 -3.64
CA THR A 40 -2.91 -3.03 -4.69
C THR A 40 -3.47 -1.99 -5.66
N LEU A 41 -4.80 -1.94 -5.89
CA LEU A 41 -5.43 -0.94 -6.75
C LEU A 41 -5.28 0.48 -6.17
N PHE A 42 -5.35 0.62 -4.85
CA PHE A 42 -5.12 1.92 -4.20
C PHE A 42 -3.66 2.36 -4.32
N VAL A 43 -2.73 1.40 -4.22
CA VAL A 43 -1.31 1.66 -4.46
C VAL A 43 -1.08 2.09 -5.91
N LEU A 44 -1.65 1.36 -6.88
CA LEU A 44 -1.62 1.71 -8.31
C LEU A 44 -2.12 3.14 -8.56
N TYR A 45 -3.28 3.48 -7.98
CA TYR A 45 -3.88 4.80 -8.16
C TYR A 45 -2.99 5.92 -7.60
N GLY A 46 -2.52 5.79 -6.35
CA GLY A 46 -1.72 6.83 -5.71
C GLY A 46 -0.34 7.00 -6.36
N VAL A 47 0.29 5.91 -6.78
CA VAL A 47 1.58 5.95 -7.48
C VAL A 47 1.41 6.53 -8.88
N ASN A 48 0.38 6.12 -9.63
CA ASN A 48 0.09 6.69 -10.95
C ASN A 48 -0.13 8.21 -10.87
N ARG A 49 -0.88 8.66 -9.87
CA ARG A 49 -1.10 10.09 -9.63
C ARG A 49 0.21 10.82 -9.33
N SER A 50 1.12 10.21 -8.56
CA SER A 50 2.42 10.80 -8.24
C SER A 50 3.29 10.98 -9.50
N ILE A 51 3.38 9.96 -10.35
CA ILE A 51 4.10 10.01 -11.64
C ILE A 51 3.48 11.08 -12.55
N MET A 52 2.15 11.10 -12.66
CA MET A 52 1.43 12.07 -13.50
C MET A 52 1.71 13.51 -13.07
N MET A 53 1.71 13.77 -11.75
CA MET A 53 2.05 15.09 -11.20
C MET A 53 3.49 15.49 -11.50
N ASN A 54 4.43 14.55 -11.46
CA ASN A 54 5.83 14.80 -11.80
C ASN A 54 6.00 15.15 -13.26
N ILE A 55 5.40 14.38 -14.17
CA ILE A 55 5.45 14.63 -15.61
C ILE A 55 4.84 16.00 -15.94
N HIS A 56 3.72 16.35 -15.29
CA HIS A 56 3.10 17.67 -15.47
C HIS A 56 4.00 18.81 -15.02
N ASP A 57 4.82 18.61 -13.99
CA ASP A 57 5.78 19.61 -13.51
C ASP A 57 7.11 19.60 -14.30
N GLY A 58 7.20 18.83 -15.38
CA GLY A 58 8.38 18.73 -16.24
C GLY A 58 9.43 17.72 -15.79
N GLU A 59 9.15 16.93 -14.74
CA GLU A 59 10.06 15.88 -14.27
C GLU A 59 9.83 14.60 -15.11
N VAL A 60 10.59 14.46 -16.18
CA VAL A 60 10.45 13.36 -17.14
C VAL A 60 11.53 12.27 -16.99
N PHE A 61 12.51 12.43 -16.10
CA PHE A 61 13.55 11.45 -15.90
C PHE A 61 13.02 10.19 -15.21
N LEU A 62 13.31 9.03 -15.81
CA LEU A 62 12.81 7.71 -15.36
C LEU A 62 13.22 7.41 -13.92
N VAL A 63 14.49 7.66 -13.57
CA VAL A 63 15.01 7.38 -12.23
C VAL A 63 14.34 8.24 -11.16
N ASN A 64 14.07 9.51 -11.45
CA ASN A 64 13.40 10.41 -10.50
C ASN A 64 11.94 10.00 -10.30
N ASN A 65 11.25 9.60 -11.36
CA ASN A 65 9.90 9.07 -11.29
C ASN A 65 9.83 7.73 -10.55
N ALA A 66 10.81 6.84 -10.75
CA ALA A 66 10.94 5.60 -10.00
C ALA A 66 11.11 5.86 -8.49
N LYS A 67 11.99 6.78 -8.11
CA LYS A 67 12.20 7.18 -6.71
C LYS A 67 10.92 7.76 -6.09
N SER A 68 10.22 8.63 -6.81
CA SER A 68 8.98 9.25 -6.35
C SER A 68 7.87 8.20 -6.20
N ALA A 69 7.73 7.28 -7.16
CA ALA A 69 6.79 6.17 -7.12
C ALA A 69 7.02 5.26 -5.90
N MET A 70 8.27 4.84 -5.69
CA MET A 70 8.64 4.02 -4.53
C MET A 70 8.38 4.74 -3.20
N LYS A 71 8.77 6.02 -3.07
CA LYS A 71 8.50 6.80 -1.87
C LYS A 71 7.00 6.90 -1.59
N THR A 72 6.20 7.20 -2.61
CA THR A 72 4.74 7.32 -2.48
C THR A 72 4.12 6.04 -1.97
N SER A 73 4.44 4.90 -2.58
CA SER A 73 3.87 3.61 -2.19
C SER A 73 4.36 3.14 -0.83
N LEU A 74 5.65 3.31 -0.50
CA LEU A 74 6.18 2.97 0.81
C LEU A 74 5.52 3.78 1.93
N ILE A 75 5.30 5.09 1.74
CA ILE A 75 4.56 5.91 2.70
C ILE A 75 3.16 5.34 2.91
N GLY A 76 2.44 5.02 1.85
CA GLY A 76 1.11 4.43 1.93
C GLY A 76 1.10 3.09 2.65
N VAL A 77 2.04 2.20 2.33
CA VAL A 77 2.19 0.89 2.98
C VAL A 77 2.50 1.04 4.47
N PHE A 78 3.51 1.85 4.84
CA PHE A 78 3.88 2.04 6.25
C PHE A 78 2.72 2.62 7.07
N LEU A 79 2.04 3.64 6.57
CA LEU A 79 0.87 4.21 7.25
C LEU A 79 -0.24 3.18 7.42
N SER A 80 -0.48 2.33 6.40
CA SER A 80 -1.50 1.28 6.46
C SER A 80 -1.15 0.21 7.50
N ILE A 81 0.11 -0.18 7.61
CA ILE A 81 0.57 -1.13 8.63
C ILE A 81 0.44 -0.54 10.05
N ILE A 82 0.83 0.71 10.24
CA ILE A 82 0.65 1.39 11.54
C ILE A 82 -0.83 1.45 11.90
N GLY A 83 -1.69 1.84 10.95
CA GLY A 83 -3.13 1.87 11.14
C GLY A 83 -3.71 0.49 11.51
N LEU A 84 -3.26 -0.56 10.86
CA LEU A 84 -3.66 -1.94 11.16
C LEU A 84 -3.22 -2.37 12.56
N ILE A 85 -1.98 -2.06 12.97
CA ILE A 85 -1.48 -2.38 14.31
C ILE A 85 -2.35 -1.73 15.37
N VAL A 86 -2.59 -0.42 15.25
CA VAL A 86 -3.43 0.33 16.19
C VAL A 86 -4.85 -0.27 16.23
N PHE A 87 -5.44 -0.49 15.08
CA PHE A 87 -6.79 -1.06 14.98
C PHE A 87 -6.87 -2.46 15.59
N SER A 88 -5.86 -3.32 15.33
CA SER A 88 -5.81 -4.68 15.86
C SER A 88 -5.78 -4.70 17.39
N TYR A 89 -4.97 -3.84 18.01
CA TYR A 89 -4.95 -3.74 19.47
C TYR A 89 -6.27 -3.24 20.06
N LEU A 90 -6.98 -2.35 19.37
CA LEU A 90 -8.31 -1.88 19.80
C LEU A 90 -9.39 -2.98 19.69
N GLN A 91 -9.21 -3.95 18.79
CA GLN A 91 -10.17 -5.02 18.53
C GLN A 91 -9.88 -6.33 19.29
N GLY A 92 -8.87 -6.36 20.15
CA GLY A 92 -8.55 -7.54 20.95
C GLY A 92 -7.17 -8.16 20.68
N GLY A 93 -6.29 -7.43 19.97
CA GLY A 93 -4.89 -7.82 19.80
C GLY A 93 -4.70 -9.09 18.97
N ASP A 94 -3.93 -10.02 19.52
CA ASP A 94 -3.55 -11.25 18.82
C ASP A 94 -4.74 -12.12 18.44
N GLN A 95 -5.78 -12.17 19.27
CA GLN A 95 -7.00 -12.94 18.96
C GLN A 95 -7.73 -12.40 17.73
N TYR A 96 -7.79 -11.08 17.58
CA TYR A 96 -8.37 -10.44 16.40
C TYR A 96 -7.56 -10.78 15.14
N VAL A 97 -6.24 -10.66 15.20
CA VAL A 97 -5.36 -10.96 14.06
C VAL A 97 -5.43 -12.44 13.66
N GLN A 98 -5.55 -13.35 14.63
CA GLN A 98 -5.75 -14.78 14.36
C GLN A 98 -7.06 -15.03 13.60
N SER A 99 -8.11 -14.26 13.87
CA SER A 99 -9.35 -14.34 13.10
C SER A 99 -9.18 -13.88 11.65
N LEU A 100 -8.33 -12.89 11.38
CA LEU A 100 -8.01 -12.40 10.04
C LEU A 100 -7.09 -13.36 9.26
N SER A 101 -6.31 -14.15 9.95
CA SER A 101 -5.25 -15.01 9.37
C SER A 101 -5.68 -16.44 9.07
N LYS A 102 -6.97 -16.78 9.20
CA LYS A 102 -7.48 -18.15 8.97
C LYS A 102 -7.11 -18.73 7.61
N THR A 103 -6.95 -17.89 6.60
CA THR A 103 -6.55 -18.26 5.24
C THR A 103 -5.11 -17.83 4.92
N PHE A 104 -4.30 -17.53 5.93
CA PHE A 104 -2.93 -17.08 5.76
C PHE A 104 -2.02 -18.22 5.29
N LEU A 105 -1.18 -17.94 4.28
CA LEU A 105 -0.33 -18.94 3.62
C LEU A 105 0.62 -19.69 4.56
N PHE A 106 1.01 -19.07 5.66
CA PHE A 106 1.98 -19.65 6.60
C PHE A 106 1.34 -20.36 7.80
N GLY A 107 0.01 -20.33 7.92
CA GLY A 107 -0.72 -20.98 9.01
C GLY A 107 -0.35 -20.48 10.41
N GLY A 108 -0.87 -21.11 11.44
CA GLY A 108 -0.52 -20.82 12.83
C GLY A 108 -1.35 -19.71 13.48
N ASN A 109 -0.95 -19.33 14.69
CA ASN A 109 -1.57 -18.29 15.49
C ASN A 109 -0.62 -17.06 15.57
N PRO A 110 -0.59 -16.18 14.55
CA PRO A 110 0.33 -15.05 14.56
C PRO A 110 -0.05 -14.04 15.63
N SER A 111 0.96 -13.38 16.21
CA SER A 111 0.78 -12.14 16.97
C SER A 111 0.49 -10.97 16.03
N VAL A 112 -0.04 -9.86 16.58
CA VAL A 112 -0.21 -8.61 15.83
C VAL A 112 1.08 -8.22 15.11
N MET A 113 2.21 -8.30 15.80
CA MET A 113 3.51 -7.94 15.23
C MET A 113 3.92 -8.85 14.09
N THR A 114 3.83 -10.17 14.26
CA THR A 114 4.18 -11.15 13.22
C THR A 114 3.33 -10.95 11.97
N TYR A 115 2.03 -10.80 12.14
CA TYR A 115 1.10 -10.55 11.04
C TYR A 115 1.41 -9.25 10.30
N SER A 116 1.70 -8.18 11.04
CA SER A 116 2.05 -6.88 10.48
C SER A 116 3.36 -6.89 9.69
N ILE A 117 4.36 -7.63 10.17
CA ILE A 117 5.63 -7.82 9.45
C ILE A 117 5.40 -8.55 8.13
N CYS A 118 4.61 -9.62 8.14
CA CYS A 118 4.27 -10.36 6.91
C CYS A 118 3.56 -9.46 5.89
N LEU A 119 2.58 -8.66 6.33
CA LEU A 119 1.89 -7.69 5.47
C LEU A 119 2.81 -6.56 4.98
N LEU A 120 3.80 -6.18 5.78
CA LEU A 120 4.82 -5.21 5.35
C LEU A 120 5.63 -5.76 4.17
N PHE A 121 6.08 -7.01 4.23
CA PHE A 121 6.78 -7.65 3.11
C PHE A 121 5.90 -7.76 1.86
N GLU A 122 4.64 -8.15 2.03
CA GLU A 122 3.64 -8.17 0.94
C GLU A 122 3.48 -6.77 0.32
N GLY A 123 3.38 -5.73 1.15
CA GLY A 123 3.27 -4.34 0.70
C GLY A 123 4.52 -3.84 -0.02
N ILE A 124 5.72 -4.20 0.44
CA ILE A 124 6.98 -3.87 -0.23
C ILE A 124 7.04 -4.57 -1.60
N ALA A 125 6.68 -5.85 -1.68
CA ALA A 125 6.62 -6.57 -2.96
C ALA A 125 5.63 -5.92 -3.93
N SER A 126 4.43 -5.56 -3.46
CA SER A 126 3.44 -4.80 -4.24
C SER A 126 3.99 -3.46 -4.73
N THR A 127 4.75 -2.75 -3.89
CA THR A 127 5.41 -1.48 -4.24
C THR A 127 6.33 -1.64 -5.45
N VAL A 128 7.17 -2.67 -5.44
CA VAL A 128 8.11 -2.94 -6.54
C VAL A 128 7.35 -3.26 -7.83
N VAL A 129 6.39 -4.17 -7.76
CA VAL A 129 5.59 -4.60 -8.93
C VAL A 129 4.81 -3.41 -9.51
N VAL A 130 4.10 -2.66 -8.68
CA VAL A 130 3.31 -1.49 -9.12
C VAL A 130 4.20 -0.43 -9.75
N THR A 131 5.35 -0.13 -9.12
CA THR A 131 6.30 0.84 -9.66
C THR A 131 6.78 0.43 -11.04
N MET A 132 7.20 -0.83 -11.22
CA MET A 132 7.65 -1.34 -12.52
C MET A 132 6.56 -1.27 -13.58
N LEU A 133 5.35 -1.72 -13.27
CA LEU A 133 4.22 -1.68 -14.21
C LEU A 133 3.89 -0.25 -14.65
N LEU A 134 3.88 0.70 -13.72
CA LEU A 134 3.57 2.09 -14.05
C LEU A 134 4.70 2.79 -14.80
N LEU A 135 5.96 2.49 -14.52
CA LEU A 135 7.09 3.00 -15.30
C LEU A 135 7.05 2.47 -16.73
N LEU A 136 6.70 1.21 -16.93
CA LEU A 136 6.48 0.63 -18.27
C LEU A 136 5.31 1.30 -18.98
N TYR A 137 4.21 1.54 -18.27
CA TYR A 137 3.03 2.23 -18.84
C TYR A 137 3.37 3.65 -19.31
N TRP A 138 4.16 4.39 -18.52
CA TRP A 138 4.57 5.77 -18.83
C TRP A 138 5.87 5.88 -19.65
N ASN A 139 6.46 4.76 -20.09
CA ASN A 139 7.75 4.72 -20.77
C ASN A 139 7.84 5.70 -21.95
N ASN A 140 6.76 5.87 -22.72
CA ASN A 140 6.72 6.80 -23.88
C ASN A 140 6.77 8.29 -23.46
N ARG A 141 6.60 8.60 -22.19
CA ARG A 141 6.62 9.96 -21.62
C ARG A 141 7.85 10.19 -20.74
N LEU A 142 8.63 9.16 -20.46
CA LEU A 142 9.81 9.21 -19.61
C LEU A 142 11.06 9.09 -20.45
N VAL A 143 12.10 9.83 -20.04
CA VAL A 143 13.43 9.81 -20.69
C VAL A 143 14.38 9.03 -19.79
N THR A 144 15.15 8.14 -20.40
CA THR A 144 16.27 7.46 -19.72
C THR A 144 17.42 8.45 -19.55
N ASP A 145 17.98 8.51 -18.36
CA ASP A 145 19.12 9.36 -18.04
C ASP A 145 20.38 8.96 -18.84
#